data_992046c444bec8b4ae6c18027fab1b7d
#
_entry.id   992046c444bec8b4ae6c18027fab1b7d
#
_cell.length_a   1.000
_cell.length_b   1.000
_cell.length_c   1.000
_cell.angle_alpha   90.00
_cell.angle_beta   90.00
_cell.angle_gamma   90.00
#
_symmetry.space_group_name_H-M   'P 1'
#
loop_
_entity.id
_entity.type
_entity.pdbx_description
1 polymer ?
#
loop_
_entity_poly.entity_id
_entity_poly.type
_entity_poly.pdbx_seq_one_letter_code
_entity_poly.pdbx_strand_id
1 'polypeptide(L)'
;IVLITSLIFKAITTYFQIRFKEMVQYNVSKRLVERYLHQPYEWFLSNHTAEAGKTILSETSNVCSQGIRPLMELISKSVVSIFIITLLFLTDPKLTLLIGLLIGGIYYLIFFFSKKYLNLIGEENLQQNHLRYKSVIDAFGASKEVKVGGLENNFIKNFSGPSKIFAANKAFVGLVSLMPRFILEATAFGGII
;
A
#
# COMPACT_ATOMS: atom_id res chain seq x y z
N ILE A 1 33.37 -8.15 10.85
CA ILE A 1 32.92 -7.29 11.96
C ILE A 1 31.94 -6.26 11.41
N VAL A 2 32.30 -5.43 10.41
CA VAL A 2 31.47 -4.35 9.85
C VAL A 2 30.10 -4.86 9.36
N LEU A 3 30.04 -6.02 8.69
CA LEU A 3 28.78 -6.60 8.23
C LEU A 3 27.86 -6.98 9.39
N ILE A 4 28.41 -7.59 10.43
CA ILE A 4 27.63 -8.02 11.60
C ILE A 4 27.07 -6.80 12.35
N THR A 5 27.90 -5.78 12.60
CA THR A 5 27.44 -4.55 13.24
C THR A 5 26.38 -3.82 12.44
N SER A 6 26.52 -3.77 11.10
CA SER A 6 25.52 -3.21 10.20
C SER A 6 24.18 -3.94 10.26
N LEU A 7 24.20 -5.28 10.28
CA LEU A 7 22.98 -6.10 10.38
C LEU A 7 22.28 -5.93 11.73
N ILE A 8 23.05 -5.88 12.83
CA ILE A 8 22.51 -5.61 14.17
C ILE A 8 21.82 -4.24 14.21
N PHE A 9 22.50 -3.21 13.70
CA PHE A 9 21.94 -1.86 13.66
C PHE A 9 20.67 -1.80 12.81
N LYS A 10 20.66 -2.48 11.65
CA LYS A 10 19.47 -2.61 10.80
C LYS A 10 18.30 -3.29 11.53
N ALA A 11 18.58 -4.37 12.26
CA ALA A 11 17.57 -5.09 13.04
C ALA A 11 16.96 -4.20 14.12
N ILE A 12 17.79 -3.46 14.87
CA ILE A 12 17.35 -2.52 15.90
C ILE A 12 16.48 -1.42 15.28
N THR A 13 16.94 -0.80 14.21
CA THR A 13 16.19 0.26 13.50
C THR A 13 14.84 -0.25 13.01
N THR A 14 14.81 -1.45 12.41
CA THR A 14 13.57 -2.09 11.93
C THR A 14 12.61 -2.36 13.09
N TYR A 15 13.12 -2.83 14.25
CA TYR A 15 12.30 -3.04 15.43
C TYR A 15 11.64 -1.74 15.90
N PHE A 16 12.40 -0.64 15.99
CA PHE A 16 11.83 0.65 16.40
C PHE A 16 10.80 1.17 15.39
N GLN A 17 11.02 0.99 14.09
CA GLN A 17 10.05 1.38 13.06
C GLN A 17 8.74 0.61 13.18
N ILE A 18 8.82 -0.72 13.35
CA ILE A 18 7.63 -1.57 13.54
C ILE A 18 6.91 -1.16 14.82
N ARG A 19 7.63 -1.02 15.92
CA ARG A 19 7.06 -0.63 17.21
C ARG A 19 6.36 0.74 17.14
N PHE A 20 6.98 1.70 16.50
CA PHE A 20 6.38 3.01 16.31
C PHE A 20 5.08 2.94 15.52
N LYS A 21 5.07 2.23 14.38
CA LYS A 21 3.86 1.99 13.57
C LYS A 21 2.73 1.37 14.39
N GLU A 22 3.03 0.32 15.15
CA GLU A 22 2.03 -0.36 15.99
C GLU A 22 1.49 0.54 17.11
N MET A 23 2.36 1.37 17.73
CA MET A 23 1.93 2.34 18.75
C MET A 23 1.06 3.46 18.17
N VAL A 24 1.37 3.93 16.96
CA VAL A 24 0.51 4.89 16.25
C VAL A 24 -0.85 4.27 15.95
N GLN A 25 -0.88 3.04 15.41
CA GLN A 25 -2.12 2.31 15.16
C GLN A 25 -2.96 2.16 16.44
N TYR A 26 -2.33 1.73 17.54
CA TYR A 26 -3.00 1.62 18.84
C TYR A 26 -3.62 2.96 19.29
N ASN A 27 -2.85 4.05 19.24
CA ASN A 27 -3.32 5.37 19.67
C ASN A 27 -4.48 5.87 18.80
N VAL A 28 -4.42 5.67 17.48
CA VAL A 28 -5.48 6.07 16.57
C VAL A 28 -6.74 5.24 16.84
N SER A 29 -6.61 3.91 16.94
CA SER A 29 -7.73 3.02 17.24
C SER A 29 -8.38 3.36 18.58
N LYS A 30 -7.58 3.59 19.63
CA LYS A 30 -8.06 4.00 20.94
C LYS A 30 -8.87 5.31 20.87
N ARG A 31 -8.33 6.33 20.20
CA ARG A 31 -9.04 7.61 20.02
C ARG A 31 -10.33 7.48 19.21
N LEU A 32 -10.38 6.57 18.24
CA LEU A 32 -11.61 6.29 17.50
C LEU A 32 -12.66 5.62 18.40
N VAL A 33 -12.26 4.63 19.19
CA VAL A 33 -13.16 4.00 20.17
C VAL A 33 -13.72 5.04 21.14
N GLU A 34 -12.84 5.88 21.72
CA GLU A 34 -13.25 6.94 22.63
C GLU A 34 -14.26 7.89 21.96
N ARG A 35 -14.00 8.34 20.74
CA ARG A 35 -14.88 9.24 19.99
C ARG A 35 -16.22 8.59 19.63
N TYR A 36 -16.23 7.35 19.21
CA TYR A 36 -17.46 6.66 18.86
C TYR A 36 -18.31 6.38 20.10
N LEU A 37 -17.72 5.98 21.22
CA LEU A 37 -18.46 5.74 22.47
C LEU A 37 -19.05 7.02 23.09
N HIS A 38 -18.50 8.19 22.77
CA HIS A 38 -19.05 9.48 23.21
C HIS A 38 -20.08 10.08 22.25
N GLN A 39 -20.47 9.38 21.19
CA GLN A 39 -21.55 9.83 20.31
C GLN A 39 -22.92 9.67 21.01
N PRO A 40 -23.92 10.54 20.71
CA PRO A 40 -25.24 10.39 21.24
C PRO A 40 -25.89 9.10 20.76
N TYR A 41 -26.84 8.59 21.55
CA TYR A 41 -27.49 7.29 21.25
C TYR A 41 -28.19 7.26 19.88
N GLU A 42 -28.69 8.38 19.41
CA GLU A 42 -29.29 8.52 18.07
C GLU A 42 -28.32 8.15 16.94
N TRP A 43 -27.04 8.43 17.13
CA TRP A 43 -26.01 8.05 16.18
C TRP A 43 -25.89 6.52 16.02
N PHE A 44 -26.02 5.78 17.12
CA PHE A 44 -25.97 4.31 17.11
C PHE A 44 -27.20 3.68 16.45
N LEU A 45 -28.34 4.35 16.46
CA LEU A 45 -29.55 3.89 15.77
C LEU A 45 -29.45 4.04 14.25
N SER A 46 -28.70 5.05 13.79
CA SER A 46 -28.55 5.34 12.36
C SER A 46 -27.30 4.69 11.72
N ASN A 47 -26.36 4.23 12.52
CA ASN A 47 -25.10 3.64 12.03
C ASN A 47 -24.93 2.19 12.48
N HIS A 48 -24.49 1.34 11.55
CA HIS A 48 -24.22 -0.05 11.87
C HIS A 48 -22.96 -0.19 12.73
N THR A 49 -23.09 -0.74 13.92
CA THR A 49 -21.96 -0.98 14.85
C THR A 49 -20.85 -1.84 14.25
N ALA A 50 -21.20 -2.75 13.33
CA ALA A 50 -20.24 -3.55 12.60
C ALA A 50 -19.32 -2.71 11.70
N GLU A 51 -19.83 -1.60 11.13
CA GLU A 51 -19.05 -0.69 10.29
C GLU A 51 -18.05 0.13 11.13
N ALA A 52 -18.48 0.58 12.32
CA ALA A 52 -17.59 1.23 13.27
C ALA A 52 -16.45 0.29 13.70
N GLY A 53 -16.74 -0.99 14.00
CA GLY A 53 -15.74 -2.00 14.33
C GLY A 53 -14.75 -2.25 13.18
N LYS A 54 -15.24 -2.34 11.94
CA LYS A 54 -14.41 -2.45 10.74
C LYS A 54 -13.46 -1.25 10.59
N THR A 55 -13.97 -0.04 10.76
CA THR A 55 -13.18 1.19 10.65
C THR A 55 -12.08 1.25 11.70
N ILE A 56 -12.40 0.94 12.96
CA ILE A 56 -11.45 0.98 14.07
C ILE A 56 -10.32 -0.04 13.89
N LEU A 57 -10.64 -1.27 13.48
CA LEU A 57 -9.67 -2.36 13.44
C LEU A 57 -9.01 -2.52 12.08
N SER A 58 -9.80 -2.59 11.01
CA SER A 58 -9.31 -2.90 9.67
C SER A 58 -8.79 -1.67 8.93
N GLU A 59 -9.60 -0.60 8.85
CA GLU A 59 -9.21 0.58 8.07
C GLU A 59 -8.04 1.32 8.73
N THR A 60 -8.01 1.41 10.06
CA THR A 60 -6.87 2.00 10.78
C THR A 60 -5.59 1.20 10.54
N SER A 61 -5.67 -0.13 10.55
CA SER A 61 -4.54 -1.00 10.23
C SER A 61 -4.05 -0.80 8.79
N ASN A 62 -4.98 -0.69 7.84
CA ASN A 62 -4.66 -0.44 6.43
C ASN A 62 -3.96 0.91 6.24
N VAL A 63 -4.47 1.98 6.84
CA VAL A 63 -3.88 3.33 6.78
C VAL A 63 -2.47 3.32 7.39
N CYS A 64 -2.28 2.69 8.54
CA CYS A 64 -0.96 2.61 9.17
C CYS A 64 0.03 1.77 8.37
N SER A 65 -0.43 0.68 7.75
CA SER A 65 0.45 -0.22 6.99
C SER A 65 0.78 0.30 5.59
N GLN A 66 -0.17 0.96 4.94
CA GLN A 66 -0.01 1.46 3.56
C GLN A 66 0.40 2.94 3.49
N GLY A 67 0.23 3.70 4.58
CA GLY A 67 0.61 5.11 4.67
C GLY A 67 1.83 5.33 5.55
N ILE A 68 1.72 5.08 6.84
CA ILE A 68 2.76 5.43 7.83
C ILE A 68 4.03 4.62 7.62
N ARG A 69 3.91 3.31 7.41
CA ARG A 69 5.08 2.45 7.20
C ARG A 69 5.91 2.85 5.98
N PRO A 70 5.34 3.03 4.76
CA PRO A 70 6.11 3.48 3.61
C PRO A 70 6.73 4.87 3.79
N LEU A 71 6.06 5.79 4.49
CA LEU A 71 6.63 7.10 4.82
C LEU A 71 7.87 6.99 5.70
N MET A 72 7.84 6.17 6.74
CA MET A 72 9.01 5.93 7.59
C MET A 72 10.16 5.28 6.82
N GLU A 73 9.85 4.31 5.95
CA GLU A 73 10.85 3.69 5.08
C GLU A 73 11.45 4.70 4.11
N LEU A 74 10.64 5.60 3.55
CA LEU A 74 11.10 6.65 2.66
C LEU A 74 12.06 7.60 3.38
N ILE A 75 11.71 8.08 4.57
CA ILE A 75 12.59 8.95 5.37
C ILE A 75 13.93 8.25 5.66
N SER A 76 13.87 7.01 6.15
CA SER A 76 15.08 6.25 6.48
C SER A 76 15.98 6.02 5.26
N LYS A 77 15.39 5.62 4.13
CA LYS A 77 16.13 5.38 2.88
C LYS A 77 16.67 6.69 2.28
N SER A 78 15.94 7.80 2.42
CA SER A 78 16.39 9.12 1.96
C SER A 78 17.63 9.58 2.70
N VAL A 79 17.68 9.41 4.02
CA VAL A 79 18.88 9.75 4.81
C VAL A 79 20.10 8.97 4.32
N VAL A 80 19.96 7.65 4.18
CA VAL A 80 21.05 6.78 3.67
C VAL A 80 21.47 7.19 2.26
N SER A 81 20.49 7.46 1.37
CA SER A 81 20.78 7.88 0.00
C SER A 81 21.53 9.20 -0.06
N ILE A 82 21.15 10.18 0.76
CA ILE A 82 21.84 11.49 0.84
C ILE A 82 23.29 11.29 1.26
N PHE A 83 23.56 10.46 2.28
CA PHE A 83 24.92 10.16 2.71
C PHE A 83 25.76 9.51 1.61
N ILE A 84 25.21 8.53 0.90
CA ILE A 84 25.91 7.85 -0.21
C ILE A 84 26.18 8.82 -1.35
N ILE A 85 25.18 9.62 -1.76
CA ILE A 85 25.33 10.62 -2.83
C ILE A 85 26.40 11.67 -2.44
N THR A 86 26.37 12.14 -1.19
CA THR A 86 27.39 13.09 -0.69
C THR A 86 28.80 12.50 -0.76
N LEU A 87 28.95 11.25 -0.32
CA LEU A 87 30.24 10.57 -0.34
C LEU A 87 30.74 10.36 -1.79
N LEU A 88 29.86 9.95 -2.71
CA LEU A 88 30.19 9.81 -4.12
C LEU A 88 30.55 11.15 -4.77
N PHE A 89 29.85 12.21 -4.40
CA PHE A 89 30.10 13.56 -4.92
C PHE A 89 31.44 14.12 -4.45
N LEU A 90 31.88 13.76 -3.25
CA LEU A 90 33.20 14.13 -2.73
C LEU A 90 34.35 13.37 -3.38
N THR A 91 34.10 12.14 -3.85
CA THR A 91 35.13 11.32 -4.52
C THR A 91 35.27 11.68 -6.00
N ASP A 92 34.16 11.70 -6.74
CA ASP A 92 34.14 12.08 -8.16
C ASP A 92 32.81 12.77 -8.53
N PRO A 93 32.77 14.11 -8.55
CA PRO A 93 31.54 14.84 -8.82
C PRO A 93 31.05 14.66 -10.27
N LYS A 94 31.96 14.50 -11.25
CA LYS A 94 31.56 14.35 -12.66
C LYS A 94 30.87 13.02 -12.92
N LEU A 95 31.44 11.95 -12.40
CA LEU A 95 30.91 10.58 -12.52
C LEU A 95 29.59 10.45 -11.77
N THR A 96 29.50 11.06 -10.58
CA THR A 96 28.26 11.06 -9.77
C THR A 96 27.11 11.80 -10.48
N LEU A 97 27.39 12.95 -11.10
CA LEU A 97 26.39 13.68 -11.88
C LEU A 97 25.93 12.89 -13.11
N LEU A 98 26.86 12.26 -13.82
CA LEU A 98 26.53 11.48 -15.02
C LEU A 98 25.64 10.29 -14.67
N ILE A 99 26.00 9.51 -13.66
CA ILE A 99 25.21 8.36 -13.17
C ILE A 99 23.85 8.83 -12.62
N GLY A 100 23.84 9.92 -11.85
CA GLY A 100 22.62 10.48 -11.28
C GLY A 100 21.64 10.93 -12.36
N LEU A 101 22.14 11.55 -13.44
CA LEU A 101 21.31 12.00 -14.57
C LEU A 101 20.79 10.81 -15.39
N LEU A 102 21.60 9.77 -15.57
CA LEU A 102 21.19 8.55 -16.26
C LEU A 102 20.09 7.81 -15.47
N ILE A 103 20.33 7.53 -14.19
CA ILE A 103 19.35 6.83 -13.35
C ILE A 103 18.09 7.68 -13.16
N GLY A 104 18.25 8.98 -12.88
CA GLY A 104 17.13 9.93 -12.74
C GLY A 104 16.30 10.02 -14.00
N GLY A 105 16.94 10.07 -15.17
CA GLY A 105 16.27 10.06 -16.48
C GLY A 105 15.45 8.80 -16.72
N ILE A 106 16.00 7.62 -16.42
CA ILE A 106 15.28 6.35 -16.53
C ILE A 106 14.05 6.34 -15.60
N TYR A 107 14.21 6.76 -14.33
CA TYR A 107 13.08 6.85 -13.39
C TYR A 107 12.02 7.85 -13.86
N TYR A 108 12.42 9.00 -14.37
CA TYR A 108 11.50 10.00 -14.90
C TYR A 108 10.67 9.46 -16.07
N LEU A 109 11.30 8.78 -17.02
CA LEU A 109 10.60 8.13 -18.14
C LEU A 109 9.60 7.09 -17.66
N ILE A 110 10.01 6.18 -16.77
CA ILE A 110 9.13 5.15 -16.21
C ILE A 110 7.93 5.81 -15.53
N PHE A 111 8.17 6.82 -14.69
CA PHE A 111 7.10 7.54 -13.99
C PHE A 111 6.13 8.22 -14.95
N PHE A 112 6.65 8.89 -15.95
CA PHE A 112 5.83 9.61 -16.95
C PHE A 112 4.89 8.67 -17.71
N PHE A 113 5.41 7.54 -18.19
CA PHE A 113 4.59 6.54 -18.90
C PHE A 113 3.62 5.80 -17.97
N SER A 114 4.05 5.48 -16.76
CA SER A 114 3.23 4.71 -15.82
C SER A 114 2.10 5.52 -15.19
N LYS A 115 2.29 6.83 -14.98
CA LYS A 115 1.33 7.69 -14.26
C LYS A 115 -0.08 7.65 -14.84
N LYS A 116 -0.19 7.83 -16.17
CA LYS A 116 -1.50 7.84 -16.85
C LYS A 116 -2.23 6.50 -16.71
N TYR A 117 -1.49 5.42 -16.85
CA TYR A 117 -2.03 4.07 -16.77
C TYR A 117 -2.44 3.70 -15.34
N LEU A 118 -1.62 4.06 -14.35
CA LEU A 118 -1.90 3.83 -12.94
C LEU A 118 -3.14 4.59 -12.45
N ASN A 119 -3.37 5.81 -12.93
CA ASN A 119 -4.56 6.57 -12.59
C ASN A 119 -5.83 5.90 -13.12
N LEU A 120 -5.85 5.46 -14.39
CA LEU A 120 -6.99 4.74 -14.97
C LEU A 120 -7.30 3.45 -14.21
N ILE A 121 -6.27 2.66 -13.91
CA ILE A 121 -6.42 1.42 -13.13
C ILE A 121 -6.87 1.72 -11.69
N GLY A 122 -6.42 2.84 -11.11
CA GLY A 122 -6.85 3.29 -9.80
C GLY A 122 -8.35 3.57 -9.71
N GLU A 123 -8.90 4.29 -10.68
CA GLU A 123 -10.33 4.58 -10.78
C GLU A 123 -11.14 3.31 -11.00
N GLU A 124 -10.70 2.44 -11.93
CA GLU A 124 -11.35 1.15 -12.17
C GLU A 124 -11.32 0.27 -10.91
N ASN A 125 -10.20 0.20 -10.20
CA ASN A 125 -10.08 -0.54 -8.94
C ASN A 125 -11.06 -0.04 -7.87
N LEU A 126 -11.25 1.27 -7.77
CA LEU A 126 -12.18 1.85 -6.81
C LEU A 126 -13.61 1.42 -7.13
N GLN A 127 -14.00 1.49 -8.41
CA GLN A 127 -15.30 1.06 -8.89
C GLN A 127 -15.54 -0.44 -8.69
N GLN A 128 -14.58 -1.28 -9.09
CA GLN A 128 -14.67 -2.73 -8.94
C GLN A 128 -14.71 -3.15 -7.47
N ASN A 129 -13.96 -2.47 -6.61
CA ASN A 129 -14.00 -2.73 -5.18
C ASN A 129 -15.37 -2.38 -4.58
N HIS A 130 -15.98 -1.27 -4.99
CA HIS A 130 -17.33 -0.91 -4.56
C HIS A 130 -18.36 -1.98 -4.98
N LEU A 131 -18.30 -2.44 -6.24
CA LEU A 131 -19.19 -3.51 -6.74
C LEU A 131 -19.02 -4.82 -5.97
N ARG A 132 -17.78 -5.19 -5.61
CA ARG A 132 -17.49 -6.36 -4.77
C ARG A 132 -18.14 -6.26 -3.40
N TYR A 133 -17.95 -5.12 -2.72
CA TYR A 133 -18.55 -4.89 -1.40
C TYR A 133 -20.07 -4.92 -1.47
N LYS A 134 -20.66 -4.25 -2.47
CA LYS A 134 -22.11 -4.26 -2.70
C LYS A 134 -22.61 -5.69 -2.90
N SER A 135 -21.97 -6.49 -3.77
CA SER A 135 -22.39 -7.87 -4.02
C SER A 135 -22.39 -8.74 -2.77
N VAL A 136 -21.42 -8.53 -1.87
CA VAL A 136 -21.34 -9.24 -0.59
C VAL A 136 -22.46 -8.79 0.35
N ILE A 137 -22.67 -7.48 0.50
CA ILE A 137 -23.73 -6.94 1.37
C ILE A 137 -25.10 -7.40 0.89
N ASP A 138 -25.37 -7.34 -0.42
CA ASP A 138 -26.65 -7.75 -1.01
C ASP A 138 -26.88 -9.25 -0.81
N ALA A 139 -25.84 -10.09 -1.03
CA ALA A 139 -25.95 -11.55 -0.87
C ALA A 139 -26.23 -11.96 0.58
N PHE A 140 -25.54 -11.38 1.54
CA PHE A 140 -25.70 -11.73 2.95
C PHE A 140 -26.91 -11.01 3.59
N GLY A 141 -27.23 -9.81 3.11
CA GLY A 141 -28.44 -9.07 3.54
C GLY A 141 -29.72 -9.78 3.15
N ALA A 142 -29.76 -10.38 1.95
CA ALA A 142 -30.88 -11.15 1.44
C ALA A 142 -30.66 -12.68 1.56
N SER A 143 -29.99 -13.13 2.60
CA SER A 143 -29.57 -14.54 2.76
C SER A 143 -30.71 -15.54 2.74
N LYS A 144 -31.89 -15.16 3.29
CA LYS A 144 -33.09 -15.98 3.28
C LYS A 144 -33.64 -16.16 1.86
N GLU A 145 -33.76 -15.08 1.13
CA GLU A 145 -34.27 -15.05 -0.26
C GLU A 145 -33.30 -15.79 -1.18
N VAL A 146 -32.00 -15.62 -0.99
CA VAL A 146 -30.96 -16.33 -1.73
C VAL A 146 -31.10 -17.83 -1.54
N LYS A 147 -31.30 -18.29 -0.30
CA LYS A 147 -31.45 -19.72 0.04
C LYS A 147 -32.74 -20.31 -0.45
N VAL A 148 -33.85 -19.63 -0.22
CA VAL A 148 -35.18 -20.11 -0.65
C VAL A 148 -35.32 -20.10 -2.19
N GLY A 149 -34.73 -19.10 -2.85
CA GLY A 149 -34.79 -18.95 -4.31
C GLY A 149 -33.72 -19.72 -5.06
N GLY A 150 -32.75 -20.37 -4.41
CA GLY A 150 -31.63 -21.04 -5.06
C GLY A 150 -30.75 -20.11 -5.90
N LEU A 151 -30.59 -18.83 -5.45
CA LEU A 151 -29.96 -17.76 -6.20
C LEU A 151 -28.44 -17.65 -5.96
N GLU A 152 -27.84 -18.60 -5.25
CA GLU A 152 -26.42 -18.57 -4.84
C GLU A 152 -25.50 -18.34 -6.04
N ASN A 153 -25.72 -19.05 -7.14
CA ASN A 153 -24.88 -18.96 -8.34
C ASN A 153 -24.93 -17.57 -8.97
N ASN A 154 -26.08 -16.88 -8.92
CA ASN A 154 -26.21 -15.53 -9.45
C ASN A 154 -25.39 -14.53 -8.62
N PHE A 155 -25.46 -14.61 -7.29
CA PHE A 155 -24.67 -13.75 -6.41
C PHE A 155 -23.18 -14.04 -6.48
N ILE A 156 -22.78 -15.32 -6.59
CA ILE A 156 -21.38 -15.73 -6.82
C ILE A 156 -20.86 -15.13 -8.14
N LYS A 157 -21.67 -15.18 -9.22
CA LYS A 157 -21.30 -14.62 -10.51
C LYS A 157 -21.14 -13.09 -10.44
N ASN A 158 -22.07 -12.41 -9.78
CA ASN A 158 -22.02 -10.94 -9.58
C ASN A 158 -20.80 -10.49 -8.78
N PHE A 159 -20.36 -11.29 -7.81
CA PHE A 159 -19.13 -11.04 -7.05
C PHE A 159 -17.87 -11.39 -7.87
N SER A 160 -17.89 -12.50 -8.61
CA SER A 160 -16.71 -13.06 -9.27
C SER A 160 -16.17 -12.15 -10.38
N GLY A 161 -17.07 -11.52 -11.17
CA GLY A 161 -16.70 -10.62 -12.26
C GLY A 161 -15.83 -9.44 -11.76
N PRO A 162 -16.38 -8.57 -10.91
CA PRO A 162 -15.63 -7.45 -10.33
C PRO A 162 -14.39 -7.89 -9.55
N SER A 163 -14.45 -9.03 -8.85
CA SER A 163 -13.33 -9.56 -8.08
C SER A 163 -12.15 -9.98 -8.96
N LYS A 164 -12.42 -10.58 -10.12
CA LYS A 164 -11.40 -10.99 -11.09
C LYS A 164 -10.68 -9.76 -11.68
N ILE A 165 -11.45 -8.74 -12.07
CA ILE A 165 -10.88 -7.48 -12.59
C ILE A 165 -10.02 -6.80 -11.53
N PHE A 166 -10.55 -6.68 -10.32
CA PHE A 166 -9.81 -6.08 -9.19
C PHE A 166 -8.50 -6.82 -8.89
N ALA A 167 -8.52 -8.16 -8.90
CA ALA A 167 -7.33 -8.97 -8.67
C ALA A 167 -6.28 -8.79 -9.78
N ALA A 168 -6.72 -8.79 -11.05
CA ALA A 168 -5.84 -8.56 -12.20
C ALA A 168 -5.19 -7.16 -12.14
N ASN A 169 -5.98 -6.14 -11.85
CA ASN A 169 -5.50 -4.77 -11.70
C ASN A 169 -4.52 -4.62 -10.54
N LYS A 170 -4.78 -5.27 -9.40
CA LYS A 170 -3.84 -5.30 -8.27
C LYS A 170 -2.51 -5.98 -8.62
N ALA A 171 -2.56 -7.09 -9.36
CA ALA A 171 -1.37 -7.77 -9.83
C ALA A 171 -0.54 -6.89 -10.78
N PHE A 172 -1.22 -6.20 -11.71
CA PHE A 172 -0.56 -5.30 -12.64
C PHE A 172 0.08 -4.10 -11.92
N VAL A 173 -0.62 -3.44 -11.00
CA VAL A 173 -0.07 -2.35 -10.18
C VAL A 173 1.14 -2.83 -9.38
N GLY A 174 1.08 -4.04 -8.81
CA GLY A 174 2.20 -4.68 -8.12
C GLY A 174 3.42 -4.85 -9.03
N LEU A 175 3.21 -5.34 -10.26
CA LEU A 175 4.28 -5.49 -11.24
C LEU A 175 4.91 -4.15 -11.62
N VAL A 176 4.08 -3.14 -11.96
CA VAL A 176 4.56 -1.80 -12.32
C VAL A 176 5.36 -1.15 -11.20
N SER A 177 4.98 -1.40 -9.94
CA SER A 177 5.72 -0.91 -8.77
C SER A 177 7.12 -1.51 -8.64
N LEU A 178 7.34 -2.71 -9.15
CA LEU A 178 8.63 -3.41 -9.14
C LEU A 178 9.48 -3.16 -10.40
N MET A 179 8.86 -2.69 -11.49
CA MET A 179 9.53 -2.44 -12.77
C MET A 179 10.80 -1.59 -12.66
N PRO A 180 10.81 -0.44 -11.93
CA PRO A 180 12.01 0.37 -11.80
C PRO A 180 13.19 -0.40 -11.24
N ARG A 181 12.95 -1.29 -10.28
CA ARG A 181 13.98 -2.14 -9.69
C ARG A 181 14.54 -3.12 -10.72
N PHE A 182 13.69 -3.81 -11.46
CA PHE A 182 14.12 -4.78 -12.47
C PHE A 182 14.95 -4.13 -13.59
N ILE A 183 14.54 -2.93 -14.04
CA ILE A 183 15.29 -2.19 -15.06
C ILE A 183 16.66 -1.77 -14.54
N LEU A 184 16.76 -1.32 -13.29
CA LEU A 184 18.04 -0.97 -12.68
C LEU A 184 18.94 -2.19 -12.50
N GLU A 185 18.40 -3.32 -12.05
CA GLU A 185 19.17 -4.57 -11.93
C GLU A 185 19.67 -5.03 -13.32
N ALA A 186 18.81 -4.97 -14.34
CA ALA A 186 19.20 -5.33 -15.71
C ALA A 186 20.28 -4.39 -16.28
N THR A 187 20.19 -3.09 -16.05
CA THR A 187 21.21 -2.13 -16.49
C THR A 187 22.52 -2.28 -15.71
N ALA A 188 22.46 -2.54 -14.41
CA ALA A 188 23.66 -2.75 -13.59
C ALA A 188 24.42 -4.02 -13.99
N PHE A 189 23.72 -5.13 -14.17
CA PHE A 189 24.35 -6.40 -14.57
C PHE A 189 24.69 -6.44 -16.05
N GLY A 190 23.83 -5.88 -16.92
CA GLY A 190 24.12 -5.83 -18.37
C GLY A 190 25.20 -4.84 -18.77
N GLY A 191 25.53 -3.85 -17.93
CA GLY A 191 26.63 -2.92 -18.16
C GLY A 191 28.00 -3.42 -17.65
N ILE A 192 28.04 -4.57 -16.94
CA ILE A 192 29.28 -5.20 -16.45
C ILE A 192 29.82 -6.24 -17.46
N ILE A 193 29.01 -6.69 -18.41
CA ILE A 193 29.37 -7.58 -19.49
C ILE A 193 29.79 -6.80 -20.72
#